data_9b401a7ad7b4102b3aac0d3737c5e716
#
_entry.id   9b401a7ad7b4102b3aac0d3737c5e716
#
_cell.length_a   1.000
_cell.length_b   1.000
_cell.length_c   1.000
_cell.angle_alpha   90.00
_cell.angle_beta   90.00
_cell.angle_gamma   90.00
#
_symmetry.space_group_name_H-M   'P 1'
#
loop_
_entity.id
_entity.type
_entity.pdbx_description
1 polymer ?
#
loop_
_entity_poly.entity_id
_entity_poly.type
_entity_poly.pdbx_seq_one_letter_code
_entity_poly.pdbx_strand_id
1 'polypeptide(L)'
;MTLVVFLAALIGGMLIGLPICFALLFSGVCMMLYLNGFNAQILSQNLFSGADSFSMMAVPFFIMAGEFMNRGGITKRIVNAANAIIGHVRGGLGYVAIMAILLFASMIGSAVASTAFLGAILIPMMVRAGYKRDTCTGLIAAGNILSPIMPPSVPMIIFGVQAGVSVTKLFMGGIAPAVYLSGALCVLWFFIAKKDNLAKAERQSAKQVAKALLDGLWALILPVFILVGLRSGKFTPTEAGVIAAVYALVIGLFVYKELKISMLMECLVSAAKSSSVIMFLAAAAMVSSWMMTVANVPSIVTGILAPFIEHPTALMFIICLIVLLVGTSMDVTPTIMILTPVLLPAVKAAGIDVAYFGVVFILMTVLGLLTPPVGTVLNVACGAGKINMERMVKSIWPFLLAEVVILLLMVLFPVLVTAPMNFFLG
;
A
#
# COMPACT_ATOMS: atom_id res chain seq x y z
N MET A 1 -13.17 -5.50 30.04
CA MET A 1 -13.28 -4.06 30.31
C MET A 1 -12.15 -3.26 29.65
N THR A 2 -10.88 -3.64 29.81
CA THR A 2 -9.72 -2.93 29.22
C THR A 2 -9.80 -2.69 27.70
N LEU A 3 -10.19 -3.72 26.92
CA LEU A 3 -10.41 -3.60 25.47
C LEU A 3 -11.50 -2.55 25.16
N VAL A 4 -12.57 -2.51 25.95
CA VAL A 4 -13.67 -1.54 25.78
C VAL A 4 -13.18 -0.13 26.02
N VAL A 5 -12.36 0.09 27.08
CA VAL A 5 -11.76 1.40 27.37
C VAL A 5 -10.86 1.87 26.24
N PHE A 6 -10.02 0.95 25.70
CA PHE A 6 -9.16 1.26 24.56
C PHE A 6 -9.97 1.68 23.33
N LEU A 7 -10.94 0.85 22.93
CA LEU A 7 -11.76 1.12 21.74
C LEU A 7 -12.62 2.37 21.92
N ALA A 8 -13.22 2.56 23.11
CA ALA A 8 -14.03 3.76 23.39
C ALA A 8 -13.19 5.04 23.34
N ALA A 9 -11.98 5.03 23.90
CA ALA A 9 -11.08 6.17 23.84
C ALA A 9 -10.57 6.43 22.41
N LEU A 10 -10.22 5.39 21.66
CA LEU A 10 -9.77 5.50 20.27
C LEU A 10 -10.88 6.04 19.36
N ILE A 11 -12.04 5.38 19.36
CA ILE A 11 -13.18 5.76 18.52
C ILE A 11 -13.75 7.11 18.97
N GLY A 12 -13.87 7.34 20.27
CA GLY A 12 -14.32 8.62 20.84
C GLY A 12 -13.40 9.77 20.43
N GLY A 13 -12.07 9.57 20.50
CA GLY A 13 -11.08 10.54 20.02
C GLY A 13 -11.26 10.84 18.54
N MET A 14 -11.46 9.82 17.72
CA MET A 14 -11.70 10.00 16.27
C MET A 14 -13.02 10.72 15.96
N LEU A 15 -14.08 10.43 16.71
CA LEU A 15 -15.40 11.08 16.53
C LEU A 15 -15.37 12.58 16.92
N ILE A 16 -14.50 12.96 17.86
CA ILE A 16 -14.25 14.37 18.21
C ILE A 16 -13.39 15.08 17.15
N GLY A 17 -12.83 14.33 16.18
CA GLY A 17 -12.00 14.87 15.10
C GLY A 17 -10.50 14.88 15.39
N LEU A 18 -10.02 14.16 16.40
CA LEU A 18 -8.59 14.00 16.64
C LEU A 18 -7.95 13.21 15.48
N PRO A 19 -6.81 13.65 14.93
CA PRO A 19 -6.02 12.82 14.03
C PRO A 19 -5.66 11.48 14.68
N ILE A 20 -5.59 10.41 13.88
CA ILE A 20 -5.44 9.01 14.37
C ILE A 20 -4.22 8.85 15.30
N CYS A 21 -3.10 9.53 15.02
CA CYS A 21 -1.91 9.49 15.87
C CYS A 21 -2.20 10.02 17.30
N PHE A 22 -2.93 11.12 17.40
CA PHE A 22 -3.34 11.67 18.71
C PHE A 22 -4.42 10.83 19.39
N ALA A 23 -5.35 10.26 18.61
CA ALA A 23 -6.36 9.35 19.14
C ALA A 23 -5.73 8.07 19.74
N LEU A 24 -4.69 7.52 19.08
CA LEU A 24 -3.89 6.41 19.62
C LEU A 24 -3.16 6.79 20.91
N LEU A 25 -2.46 7.91 20.91
CA LEU A 25 -1.77 8.38 22.12
C LEU A 25 -2.76 8.60 23.24
N PHE A 26 -3.90 9.24 22.96
CA PHE A 26 -4.98 9.47 23.92
C PHE A 26 -5.53 8.15 24.47
N SER A 27 -5.77 7.14 23.63
CA SER A 27 -6.23 5.83 24.07
C SER A 27 -5.22 5.13 24.99
N GLY A 28 -3.92 5.26 24.68
CA GLY A 28 -2.84 4.76 25.55
C GLY A 28 -2.84 5.45 26.93
N VAL A 29 -2.97 6.77 26.95
CA VAL A 29 -3.06 7.54 28.20
C VAL A 29 -4.32 7.17 29.00
N CYS A 30 -5.47 7.07 28.35
CA CYS A 30 -6.72 6.64 29.01
C CYS A 30 -6.57 5.25 29.64
N MET A 31 -5.90 4.33 28.97
CA MET A 31 -5.62 3.00 29.55
C MET A 31 -4.68 3.07 30.74
N MET A 32 -3.61 3.90 30.68
CA MET A 32 -2.72 4.12 31.83
C MET A 32 -3.50 4.64 33.05
N LEU A 33 -4.38 5.61 32.86
CA LEU A 33 -5.23 6.16 33.92
C LEU A 33 -6.21 5.12 34.45
N TYR A 34 -6.86 4.36 33.59
CA TYR A 34 -7.81 3.31 33.96
C TYR A 34 -7.16 2.20 34.80
N LEU A 35 -5.92 1.85 34.52
CA LEU A 35 -5.15 0.84 35.29
C LEU A 35 -4.45 1.42 36.51
N ASN A 36 -4.69 2.69 36.86
CA ASN A 36 -4.02 3.42 37.96
C ASN A 36 -2.47 3.38 37.87
N GLY A 37 -1.94 3.26 36.64
CA GLY A 37 -0.51 3.12 36.38
C GLY A 37 0.04 4.23 35.48
N PHE A 38 -0.49 5.47 35.57
CA PHE A 38 0.03 6.58 34.77
C PHE A 38 1.49 6.88 35.16
N ASN A 39 2.37 6.76 34.16
CA ASN A 39 3.78 7.06 34.33
C ASN A 39 4.30 7.79 33.06
N ALA A 40 4.62 9.07 33.24
CA ALA A 40 5.10 9.92 32.15
C ALA A 40 6.43 9.45 31.56
N GLN A 41 7.29 8.82 32.36
CA GLN A 41 8.57 8.28 31.92
C GLN A 41 8.35 7.09 30.99
N ILE A 42 7.47 6.14 31.34
CA ILE A 42 7.12 4.99 30.50
C ILE A 42 6.47 5.46 29.21
N LEU A 43 5.56 6.43 29.28
CA LEU A 43 4.91 7.03 28.12
C LEU A 43 5.95 7.61 27.15
N SER A 44 6.86 8.45 27.66
CA SER A 44 7.92 9.07 26.87
C SER A 44 8.87 8.04 26.27
N GLN A 45 9.28 7.05 27.05
CA GLN A 45 10.18 5.98 26.57
C GLN A 45 9.56 5.18 25.42
N ASN A 46 8.29 4.77 25.53
CA ASN A 46 7.61 4.06 24.45
C ASN A 46 7.40 4.95 23.23
N LEU A 47 7.10 6.23 23.43
CA LEU A 47 6.97 7.18 22.32
C LEU A 47 8.28 7.30 21.53
N PHE A 48 9.43 7.45 22.20
CA PHE A 48 10.72 7.51 21.54
C PHE A 48 11.08 6.17 20.87
N SER A 49 10.89 5.05 21.57
CA SER A 49 11.20 3.72 21.02
C SER A 49 10.39 3.38 19.76
N GLY A 50 9.17 3.90 19.65
CA GLY A 50 8.33 3.69 18.48
C GLY A 50 8.84 4.41 17.23
N ALA A 51 9.53 5.54 17.38
CA ALA A 51 10.16 6.28 16.29
C ALA A 51 11.62 5.86 16.04
N ASP A 52 12.32 5.40 17.07
CA ASP A 52 13.74 5.05 17.03
C ASP A 52 13.95 3.61 16.56
N SER A 53 13.76 3.39 15.25
CA SER A 53 14.01 2.10 14.61
C SER A 53 14.79 2.28 13.32
N PHE A 54 15.92 1.57 13.20
CA PHE A 54 16.75 1.63 12.00
C PHE A 54 15.96 1.26 10.73
N SER A 55 15.12 0.24 10.79
CA SER A 55 14.30 -0.17 9.65
C SER A 55 13.22 0.87 9.29
N MET A 56 12.70 1.62 10.26
CA MET A 56 11.75 2.70 10.00
C MET A 56 12.39 3.89 9.28
N MET A 57 13.70 4.08 9.37
CA MET A 57 14.42 5.11 8.60
C MET A 57 14.31 4.91 7.10
N ALA A 58 14.01 3.71 6.62
CA ALA A 58 13.72 3.46 5.20
C ALA A 58 12.51 4.25 4.70
N VAL A 59 11.50 4.49 5.55
CA VAL A 59 10.23 5.15 5.18
C VAL A 59 10.46 6.57 4.64
N PRO A 60 11.14 7.49 5.35
CA PRO A 60 11.45 8.82 4.83
C PRO A 60 12.16 8.80 3.48
N PHE A 61 13.13 7.90 3.30
CA PHE A 61 13.89 7.83 2.05
C PHE A 61 13.06 7.32 0.88
N PHE A 62 12.21 6.30 1.07
CA PHE A 62 11.31 5.85 0.01
C PHE A 62 10.25 6.91 -0.34
N ILE A 63 9.72 7.64 0.64
CA ILE A 63 8.79 8.75 0.38
C ILE A 63 9.50 9.85 -0.43
N MET A 64 10.72 10.21 -0.04
CA MET A 64 11.52 11.20 -0.74
C MET A 64 11.86 10.75 -2.17
N ALA A 65 12.21 9.48 -2.36
CA ALA A 65 12.40 8.89 -3.69
C ALA A 65 11.14 9.05 -4.55
N GLY A 66 9.96 8.71 -4.00
CA GLY A 66 8.66 8.88 -4.66
C GLY A 66 8.39 10.33 -5.10
N GLU A 67 8.67 11.31 -4.24
CA GLU A 67 8.52 12.74 -4.56
C GLU A 67 9.46 13.18 -5.71
N PHE A 68 10.73 12.78 -5.67
CA PHE A 68 11.69 13.09 -6.74
C PHE A 68 11.30 12.42 -8.06
N MET A 69 10.84 11.17 -8.03
CA MET A 69 10.42 10.45 -9.22
C MET A 69 9.17 11.06 -9.85
N ASN A 70 8.24 11.47 -9.01
CA ASN A 70 6.99 12.08 -9.43
C ASN A 70 7.24 13.40 -10.17
N ARG A 71 8.00 14.32 -9.56
CA ARG A 71 8.33 15.62 -10.13
C ARG A 71 9.45 15.56 -11.18
N GLY A 72 10.28 14.52 -11.14
CA GLY A 72 11.37 14.28 -12.10
C GLY A 72 10.93 13.70 -13.45
N GLY A 73 9.62 13.54 -13.70
CA GLY A 73 9.09 13.09 -14.99
C GLY A 73 9.23 11.60 -15.27
N ILE A 74 9.61 10.81 -14.26
CA ILE A 74 9.78 9.35 -14.37
C ILE A 74 8.46 8.69 -14.72
N THR A 75 7.37 9.08 -14.07
CA THR A 75 6.02 8.52 -14.28
C THR A 75 5.54 8.66 -15.71
N LYS A 76 5.73 9.83 -16.32
CA LYS A 76 5.34 10.09 -17.70
C LYS A 76 6.04 9.13 -18.67
N ARG A 77 7.30 8.80 -18.42
CA ARG A 77 8.09 7.88 -19.24
C ARG A 77 7.66 6.44 -19.06
N ILE A 78 7.28 6.03 -17.85
CA ILE A 78 6.68 4.71 -17.61
C ILE A 78 5.38 4.55 -18.41
N VAL A 79 4.48 5.54 -18.33
CA VAL A 79 3.22 5.53 -19.10
C VAL A 79 3.48 5.49 -20.60
N ASN A 80 4.43 6.28 -21.10
CA ASN A 80 4.79 6.30 -22.51
C ASN A 80 5.39 4.96 -22.97
N ALA A 81 6.28 4.36 -22.19
CA ALA A 81 6.86 3.05 -22.49
C ALA A 81 5.78 1.96 -22.50
N ALA A 82 4.90 1.92 -21.51
CA ALA A 82 3.76 1.01 -21.47
C ALA A 82 2.83 1.20 -22.69
N ASN A 83 2.53 2.46 -23.04
CA ASN A 83 1.69 2.77 -24.21
C ASN A 83 2.35 2.35 -25.51
N ALA A 84 3.65 2.46 -25.64
CA ALA A 84 4.37 2.02 -26.82
C ALA A 84 4.31 0.50 -27.04
N ILE A 85 4.30 -0.28 -25.94
CA ILE A 85 4.27 -1.75 -25.99
C ILE A 85 2.86 -2.27 -26.26
N ILE A 86 1.87 -1.84 -25.45
CA ILE A 86 0.53 -2.46 -25.40
C ILE A 86 -0.61 -1.52 -25.78
N GLY A 87 -0.33 -0.24 -26.07
CA GLY A 87 -1.37 0.75 -26.41
C GLY A 87 -2.18 0.41 -27.65
N HIS A 88 -1.62 -0.37 -28.59
CA HIS A 88 -2.23 -0.72 -29.86
C HIS A 88 -3.30 -1.82 -29.81
N VAL A 89 -3.44 -2.53 -28.67
CA VAL A 89 -4.48 -3.56 -28.52
C VAL A 89 -5.86 -2.93 -28.29
N ARG A 90 -6.93 -3.72 -28.44
CA ARG A 90 -8.28 -3.25 -28.15
C ARG A 90 -8.40 -2.84 -26.69
N GLY A 91 -8.84 -1.60 -26.40
CA GLY A 91 -8.85 -1.08 -25.05
C GLY A 91 -7.45 -0.85 -24.46
N GLY A 92 -6.44 -0.66 -25.32
CA GLY A 92 -5.01 -0.63 -24.96
C GLY A 92 -4.67 0.30 -23.79
N LEU A 93 -5.31 1.47 -23.69
CA LEU A 93 -5.04 2.40 -22.59
C LEU A 93 -5.41 1.85 -21.20
N GLY A 94 -6.34 0.90 -21.09
CA GLY A 94 -6.61 0.24 -19.81
C GLY A 94 -5.46 -0.67 -19.39
N TYR A 95 -4.90 -1.45 -20.31
CA TYR A 95 -3.70 -2.26 -20.03
C TYR A 95 -2.49 -1.37 -19.74
N VAL A 96 -2.34 -0.26 -20.49
CA VAL A 96 -1.31 0.76 -20.20
C VAL A 96 -1.46 1.28 -18.80
N ALA A 97 -2.69 1.56 -18.36
CA ALA A 97 -2.96 2.02 -17.00
C ALA A 97 -2.57 0.98 -15.96
N ILE A 98 -2.99 -0.29 -16.13
CA ILE A 98 -2.63 -1.38 -15.19
C ILE A 98 -1.11 -1.57 -15.13
N MET A 99 -0.43 -1.61 -16.27
CA MET A 99 1.03 -1.75 -16.34
C MET A 99 1.74 -0.56 -15.70
N ALA A 100 1.31 0.65 -16.03
CA ALA A 100 1.88 1.87 -15.46
C ALA A 100 1.68 1.92 -13.94
N ILE A 101 0.50 1.54 -13.45
CA ILE A 101 0.22 1.47 -12.02
C ILE A 101 1.12 0.42 -11.36
N LEU A 102 1.25 -0.79 -11.91
CA LEU A 102 2.09 -1.86 -11.36
C LEU A 102 3.56 -1.40 -11.22
N LEU A 103 4.11 -0.77 -12.26
CA LEU A 103 5.47 -0.28 -12.25
C LEU A 103 5.65 0.92 -11.30
N PHE A 104 4.66 1.81 -11.26
CA PHE A 104 4.69 3.00 -10.42
C PHE A 104 4.34 2.70 -8.96
N ALA A 105 3.55 1.65 -8.74
CA ALA A 105 3.19 1.17 -7.41
C ALA A 105 4.41 0.92 -6.54
N SER A 106 5.46 0.31 -7.11
CA SER A 106 6.72 0.02 -6.42
C SER A 106 7.48 1.27 -5.91
N MET A 107 7.01 2.48 -6.25
CA MET A 107 7.73 3.72 -5.98
C MET A 107 7.06 4.60 -4.92
N ILE A 108 5.73 4.57 -4.81
CA ILE A 108 4.98 5.45 -3.88
C ILE A 108 4.60 4.71 -2.59
N GLY A 109 4.20 3.44 -2.69
CA GLY A 109 3.77 2.65 -1.53
C GLY A 109 2.46 3.11 -0.88
N SER A 110 1.73 4.07 -1.45
CA SER A 110 0.45 4.59 -0.95
C SER A 110 -0.63 4.54 -2.03
N ALA A 111 -1.70 3.79 -1.77
CA ALA A 111 -2.85 3.68 -2.67
C ALA A 111 -3.56 5.01 -2.90
N VAL A 112 -3.70 5.82 -1.86
CA VAL A 112 -4.34 7.14 -1.90
C VAL A 112 -3.54 8.11 -2.75
N ALA A 113 -2.23 8.23 -2.48
CA ALA A 113 -1.34 9.14 -3.21
C ALA A 113 -1.21 8.74 -4.69
N SER A 114 -1.03 7.44 -4.98
CA SER A 114 -0.93 6.95 -6.35
C SER A 114 -2.24 7.13 -7.13
N THR A 115 -3.40 6.97 -6.49
CA THR A 115 -4.71 7.24 -7.11
C THR A 115 -4.88 8.71 -7.46
N ALA A 116 -4.51 9.62 -6.58
CA ALA A 116 -4.56 11.04 -6.85
C ALA A 116 -3.69 11.41 -8.06
N PHE A 117 -2.46 10.93 -8.07
CA PHE A 117 -1.47 11.28 -9.07
C PHE A 117 -1.74 10.61 -10.43
N LEU A 118 -1.81 9.28 -10.47
CA LEU A 118 -2.05 8.56 -11.72
C LEU A 118 -3.46 8.79 -12.25
N GLY A 119 -4.44 8.95 -11.36
CA GLY A 119 -5.80 9.31 -11.74
C GLY A 119 -5.87 10.64 -12.49
N ALA A 120 -5.15 11.67 -12.02
CA ALA A 120 -5.10 12.96 -12.69
C ALA A 120 -4.50 12.90 -14.11
N ILE A 121 -3.63 11.94 -14.40
CA ILE A 121 -2.98 11.75 -15.70
C ILE A 121 -3.78 10.79 -16.59
N LEU A 122 -4.07 9.59 -16.08
CA LEU A 122 -4.60 8.48 -16.87
C LEU A 122 -6.10 8.62 -17.17
N ILE A 123 -6.90 9.10 -16.22
CA ILE A 123 -8.36 9.23 -16.44
C ILE A 123 -8.66 10.21 -17.58
N PRO A 124 -8.11 11.45 -17.62
CA PRO A 124 -8.32 12.35 -18.76
C PRO A 124 -7.81 11.79 -20.08
N MET A 125 -6.68 11.06 -20.07
CA MET A 125 -6.12 10.44 -21.27
C MET A 125 -7.07 9.37 -21.82
N MET A 126 -7.61 8.49 -20.98
CA MET A 126 -8.55 7.44 -21.38
C MET A 126 -9.89 8.04 -21.84
N VAL A 127 -10.40 9.06 -21.15
CA VAL A 127 -11.66 9.72 -21.50
C VAL A 127 -11.54 10.43 -22.87
N ARG A 128 -10.41 11.10 -23.15
CA ARG A 128 -10.14 11.71 -24.48
C ARG A 128 -10.07 10.68 -25.59
N ALA A 129 -9.69 9.44 -25.28
CA ALA A 129 -9.70 8.32 -26.21
C ALA A 129 -11.09 7.65 -26.36
N GLY A 130 -12.13 8.25 -25.80
CA GLY A 130 -13.51 7.79 -25.93
C GLY A 130 -13.97 6.74 -24.89
N TYR A 131 -13.18 6.51 -23.84
CA TYR A 131 -13.55 5.54 -22.80
C TYR A 131 -14.53 6.17 -21.80
N LYS A 132 -15.43 5.35 -21.24
CA LYS A 132 -16.39 5.78 -20.22
C LYS A 132 -15.65 6.24 -18.95
N ARG A 133 -15.90 7.47 -18.53
CA ARG A 133 -15.25 8.10 -17.38
C ARG A 133 -15.35 7.25 -16.11
N ASP A 134 -16.54 6.73 -15.80
CA ASP A 134 -16.80 5.94 -14.60
C ASP A 134 -15.95 4.66 -14.59
N THR A 135 -15.93 3.93 -15.71
CA THR A 135 -15.15 2.70 -15.86
C THR A 135 -13.64 2.95 -15.75
N CYS A 136 -13.15 4.07 -16.35
CA CYS A 136 -11.75 4.47 -16.19
C CYS A 136 -11.42 4.78 -14.73
N THR A 137 -12.30 5.52 -14.05
CA THR A 137 -12.10 5.89 -12.65
C THR A 137 -12.09 4.65 -11.75
N GLY A 138 -13.01 3.70 -11.99
CA GLY A 138 -13.03 2.41 -11.29
C GLY A 138 -11.75 1.60 -11.50
N LEU A 139 -11.28 1.46 -12.73
CA LEU A 139 -10.03 0.76 -13.04
C LEU A 139 -8.82 1.39 -12.34
N ILE A 140 -8.72 2.73 -12.35
CA ILE A 140 -7.61 3.43 -11.72
C ILE A 140 -7.63 3.28 -10.20
N ALA A 141 -8.81 3.35 -9.59
CA ALA A 141 -8.94 3.13 -8.15
C ALA A 141 -8.53 1.70 -7.76
N ALA A 142 -9.08 0.70 -8.45
CA ALA A 142 -8.74 -0.71 -8.25
C ALA A 142 -7.24 -0.96 -8.47
N GLY A 143 -6.68 -0.53 -9.60
CA GLY A 143 -5.26 -0.73 -9.89
C GLY A 143 -4.34 -0.15 -8.82
N ASN A 144 -4.66 1.00 -8.25
CA ASN A 144 -3.77 1.67 -7.29
C ASN A 144 -3.69 0.99 -5.92
N ILE A 145 -4.51 -0.01 -5.62
CA ILE A 145 -4.30 -0.87 -4.44
C ILE A 145 -3.04 -1.74 -4.54
N LEU A 146 -2.47 -1.87 -5.73
CA LEU A 146 -1.18 -2.53 -5.91
C LEU A 146 -0.03 -1.78 -5.21
N SER A 147 -0.19 -0.48 -4.98
CA SER A 147 0.87 0.38 -4.44
C SER A 147 1.39 -0.04 -3.06
N PRO A 148 0.56 -0.39 -2.08
CA PRO A 148 1.03 -0.92 -0.80
C PRO A 148 1.52 -2.36 -0.83
N ILE A 149 1.29 -3.09 -1.94
CA ILE A 149 1.61 -4.53 -2.06
C ILE A 149 2.88 -4.75 -2.89
N MET A 150 3.07 -3.97 -3.96
CA MET A 150 4.23 -4.11 -4.83
C MET A 150 5.48 -3.52 -4.15
N PRO A 151 6.56 -4.30 -3.99
CA PRO A 151 7.79 -3.78 -3.37
C PRO A 151 8.57 -2.81 -4.30
N PRO A 152 9.31 -1.87 -3.69
CA PRO A 152 9.36 -1.55 -2.26
C PRO A 152 8.10 -0.84 -1.76
N SER A 153 7.62 -1.20 -0.57
CA SER A 153 6.36 -0.73 0.00
C SER A 153 6.53 -0.25 1.43
N VAL A 154 6.10 0.97 1.70
CA VAL A 154 6.14 1.56 3.06
C VAL A 154 5.30 0.74 4.05
N PRO A 155 4.05 0.32 3.76
CA PRO A 155 3.28 -0.56 4.63
C PRO A 155 3.99 -1.87 4.99
N MET A 156 4.73 -2.49 4.06
CA MET A 156 5.48 -3.70 4.34
C MET A 156 6.65 -3.45 5.30
N ILE A 157 7.31 -2.29 5.22
CA ILE A 157 8.34 -1.89 6.18
C ILE A 157 7.73 -1.76 7.57
N ILE A 158 6.61 -1.03 7.67
CA ILE A 158 5.90 -0.80 8.92
C ILE A 158 5.45 -2.13 9.54
N PHE A 159 4.83 -3.01 8.76
CA PHE A 159 4.43 -4.33 9.24
C PHE A 159 5.63 -5.16 9.68
N GLY A 160 6.71 -5.16 8.90
CA GLY A 160 7.94 -5.90 9.21
C GLY A 160 8.53 -5.50 10.56
N VAL A 161 8.60 -4.20 10.83
CA VAL A 161 9.07 -3.65 12.12
C VAL A 161 8.11 -4.05 13.26
N GLN A 162 6.80 -3.85 13.06
CA GLN A 162 5.79 -4.12 14.09
C GLN A 162 5.66 -5.60 14.44
N ALA A 163 5.79 -6.49 13.44
CA ALA A 163 5.68 -7.93 13.61
C ALA A 163 7.01 -8.64 13.92
N GLY A 164 8.13 -7.94 13.82
CA GLY A 164 9.48 -8.51 13.99
C GLY A 164 9.86 -9.46 12.86
N VAL A 165 9.44 -9.18 11.61
CA VAL A 165 9.68 -10.01 10.43
C VAL A 165 10.57 -9.30 9.42
N SER A 166 11.40 -10.04 8.72
CA SER A 166 12.27 -9.51 7.67
C SER A 166 11.46 -8.75 6.61
N VAL A 167 11.78 -7.47 6.44
CA VAL A 167 11.20 -6.60 5.41
C VAL A 167 11.50 -7.12 4.00
N THR A 168 12.70 -7.67 3.80
CA THR A 168 13.07 -8.31 2.52
C THR A 168 12.16 -9.49 2.22
N LYS A 169 11.85 -10.34 3.23
CA LYS A 169 10.92 -11.46 3.07
C LYS A 169 9.53 -10.98 2.67
N LEU A 170 9.02 -9.93 3.29
CA LEU A 170 7.74 -9.31 2.93
C LEU A 170 7.76 -8.76 1.50
N PHE A 171 8.82 -8.08 1.10
CA PHE A 171 8.96 -7.56 -0.25
C PHE A 171 8.92 -8.68 -1.30
N MET A 172 9.67 -9.76 -1.09
CA MET A 172 9.63 -10.91 -2.01
C MET A 172 8.23 -11.57 -2.04
N GLY A 173 7.55 -11.60 -0.90
CA GLY A 173 6.17 -12.11 -0.79
C GLY A 173 5.11 -11.25 -1.49
N GLY A 174 5.34 -9.94 -1.66
CA GLY A 174 4.40 -9.01 -2.31
C GLY A 174 4.39 -9.07 -3.83
N ILE A 175 5.46 -9.60 -4.46
CA ILE A 175 5.59 -9.62 -5.93
C ILE A 175 4.48 -10.47 -6.56
N ALA A 176 4.28 -11.70 -6.10
CA ALA A 176 3.30 -12.62 -6.68
C ALA A 176 1.86 -12.11 -6.53
N PRO A 177 1.37 -11.67 -5.35
CA PRO A 177 0.08 -11.02 -5.21
C PRO A 177 -0.14 -9.85 -6.16
N ALA A 178 0.84 -8.95 -6.31
CA ALA A 178 0.74 -7.82 -7.22
C ALA A 178 0.58 -8.26 -8.68
N VAL A 179 1.29 -9.31 -9.10
CA VAL A 179 1.14 -9.88 -10.45
C VAL A 179 -0.23 -10.55 -10.63
N TYR A 180 -0.73 -11.31 -9.64
CA TYR A 180 -2.04 -11.96 -9.74
C TYR A 180 -3.17 -10.92 -9.82
N LEU A 181 -3.14 -9.88 -8.98
CA LEU A 181 -4.11 -8.79 -9.02
C LEU A 181 -4.08 -8.06 -10.36
N SER A 182 -2.89 -7.72 -10.85
CA SER A 182 -2.74 -7.08 -12.16
C SER A 182 -3.27 -7.98 -13.28
N GLY A 183 -3.00 -9.28 -13.22
CA GLY A 183 -3.52 -10.27 -14.16
C GLY A 183 -5.05 -10.35 -14.14
N ALA A 184 -5.65 -10.39 -12.95
CA ALA A 184 -7.11 -10.39 -12.79
C ALA A 184 -7.74 -9.10 -13.37
N LEU A 185 -7.14 -7.94 -13.10
CA LEU A 185 -7.57 -6.67 -13.69
C LEU A 185 -7.44 -6.67 -15.22
N CYS A 186 -6.37 -7.23 -15.77
CA CYS A 186 -6.18 -7.36 -17.23
C CYS A 186 -7.26 -8.27 -17.85
N VAL A 187 -7.56 -9.40 -17.22
CA VAL A 187 -8.61 -10.32 -17.69
C VAL A 187 -9.98 -9.64 -17.65
N LEU A 188 -10.31 -9.00 -16.52
CA LEU A 188 -11.58 -8.26 -16.42
C LEU A 188 -11.65 -7.13 -17.45
N TRP A 189 -10.56 -6.38 -17.63
CA TRP A 189 -10.50 -5.29 -18.62
C TRP A 189 -10.69 -5.79 -20.04
N PHE A 190 -10.20 -6.99 -20.37
CA PHE A 190 -10.45 -7.61 -21.67
C PHE A 190 -11.96 -7.76 -21.96
N PHE A 191 -12.73 -8.24 -20.98
CA PHE A 191 -14.18 -8.39 -21.13
C PHE A 191 -14.88 -7.02 -21.25
N ILE A 192 -14.47 -6.04 -20.46
CA ILE A 192 -15.02 -4.67 -20.51
C ILE A 192 -14.70 -4.02 -21.86
N ALA A 193 -13.46 -4.11 -22.32
CA ALA A 193 -13.03 -3.55 -23.61
C ALA A 193 -13.75 -4.18 -24.81
N LYS A 194 -14.07 -5.48 -24.72
CA LYS A 194 -14.85 -6.19 -25.72
C LYS A 194 -16.32 -5.75 -25.70
N LYS A 195 -16.93 -5.65 -24.50
CA LYS A 195 -18.33 -5.24 -24.29
C LYS A 195 -18.57 -3.81 -24.75
N ASP A 196 -17.70 -2.88 -24.40
CA ASP A 196 -17.81 -1.46 -24.74
C ASP A 196 -17.31 -1.14 -26.16
N ASN A 197 -16.90 -2.15 -26.91
CA ASN A 197 -16.38 -2.04 -28.30
C ASN A 197 -15.29 -0.97 -28.45
N LEU A 198 -14.36 -0.91 -27.49
CA LEU A 198 -13.30 0.10 -27.47
C LEU A 198 -12.42 0.01 -28.72
N ALA A 199 -12.01 1.16 -29.23
CA ALA A 199 -11.17 1.25 -30.41
C ALA A 199 -9.77 0.67 -30.16
N LYS A 200 -9.13 0.23 -31.25
CA LYS A 200 -7.69 -0.07 -31.28
C LYS A 200 -6.95 1.20 -31.68
N ALA A 201 -5.84 1.50 -31.00
CA ALA A 201 -4.95 2.54 -31.45
C ALA A 201 -4.03 2.01 -32.58
N GLU A 202 -3.45 2.92 -33.35
CA GLU A 202 -2.45 2.56 -34.33
C GLU A 202 -1.19 1.96 -33.67
N ARG A 203 -0.62 0.96 -34.31
CA ARG A 203 0.61 0.33 -33.84
C ARG A 203 1.78 1.28 -34.05
N GLN A 204 2.52 1.58 -33.01
CA GLN A 204 3.73 2.37 -33.12
C GLN A 204 4.81 1.61 -33.89
N SER A 205 5.65 2.34 -34.64
CA SER A 205 6.78 1.74 -35.36
C SER A 205 7.81 1.18 -34.35
N ALA A 206 8.57 0.15 -34.78
CA ALA A 206 9.62 -0.45 -33.92
C ALA A 206 10.62 0.60 -33.40
N LYS A 207 10.93 1.62 -34.22
CA LYS A 207 11.80 2.72 -33.84
C LYS A 207 11.20 3.60 -32.73
N GLN A 208 9.89 3.85 -32.77
CA GLN A 208 9.18 4.61 -31.72
C GLN A 208 9.12 3.81 -30.41
N VAL A 209 8.83 2.50 -30.51
CA VAL A 209 8.83 1.60 -29.34
C VAL A 209 10.23 1.55 -28.71
N ALA A 210 11.28 1.33 -29.50
CA ALA A 210 12.66 1.32 -29.01
C ALA A 210 13.03 2.66 -28.32
N LYS A 211 12.66 3.79 -28.93
CA LYS A 211 12.91 5.11 -28.33
C LYS A 211 12.17 5.28 -26.99
N ALA A 212 10.88 4.90 -26.91
CA ALA A 212 10.10 4.99 -25.68
C ALA A 212 10.64 4.09 -24.57
N LEU A 213 11.14 2.89 -24.92
CA LEU A 213 11.78 1.97 -23.98
C LEU A 213 13.13 2.52 -23.49
N LEU A 214 13.96 3.09 -24.36
CA LEU A 214 15.23 3.70 -23.98
C LEU A 214 15.01 4.92 -23.06
N ASP A 215 14.02 5.77 -23.39
CA ASP A 215 13.64 6.88 -22.54
C ASP A 215 13.12 6.42 -21.17
N GLY A 216 12.37 5.31 -21.11
CA GLY A 216 11.84 4.70 -19.90
C GLY A 216 12.84 3.84 -19.12
N LEU A 217 13.98 3.49 -19.72
CA LEU A 217 14.93 2.53 -19.15
C LEU A 217 15.39 2.91 -17.74
N TRP A 218 15.79 4.16 -17.56
CA TRP A 218 16.21 4.67 -16.25
C TRP A 218 15.11 4.59 -15.19
N ALA A 219 13.85 4.73 -15.59
CA ALA A 219 12.72 4.57 -14.68
C ALA A 219 12.48 3.11 -14.29
N LEU A 220 12.72 2.16 -15.22
CA LEU A 220 12.48 0.73 -15.01
C LEU A 220 13.64 0.03 -14.27
N ILE A 221 14.85 0.55 -14.37
CA ILE A 221 16.03 -0.02 -13.70
C ILE A 221 15.89 0.05 -12.19
N LEU A 222 15.37 1.14 -11.63
CA LEU A 222 15.36 1.38 -10.19
C LEU A 222 14.64 0.30 -9.38
N PRO A 223 13.36 -0.07 -9.67
CA PRO A 223 12.68 -1.13 -8.93
C PRO A 223 13.44 -2.48 -9.00
N VAL A 224 13.91 -2.82 -10.19
CA VAL A 224 14.67 -4.07 -10.41
C VAL A 224 15.98 -4.07 -9.62
N PHE A 225 16.72 -2.96 -9.65
CA PHE A 225 17.98 -2.80 -8.92
C PHE A 225 17.79 -2.94 -7.41
N ILE A 226 16.73 -2.32 -6.86
CA ILE A 226 16.40 -2.42 -5.44
C ILE A 226 16.08 -3.88 -5.07
N LEU A 227 15.21 -4.55 -5.84
CA LEU A 227 14.80 -5.92 -5.56
C LEU A 227 15.98 -6.90 -5.64
N VAL A 228 16.83 -6.77 -6.66
CA VAL A 228 18.03 -7.61 -6.81
C VAL A 228 19.05 -7.34 -5.69
N GLY A 229 19.25 -6.09 -5.30
CA GLY A 229 20.13 -5.71 -4.21
C GLY A 229 19.69 -6.24 -2.85
N LEU A 230 18.39 -6.14 -2.55
CA LEU A 230 17.79 -6.68 -1.32
C LEU A 230 17.85 -8.22 -1.30
N ARG A 231 17.51 -8.88 -2.42
CA ARG A 231 17.59 -10.33 -2.54
C ARG A 231 19.01 -10.85 -2.33
N SER A 232 20.01 -10.18 -2.90
CA SER A 232 21.42 -10.58 -2.77
C SER A 232 22.01 -10.29 -1.39
N GLY A 233 21.27 -9.67 -0.48
CA GLY A 233 21.74 -9.27 0.85
C GLY A 233 22.78 -8.14 0.84
N LYS A 234 23.03 -7.52 -0.33
CA LYS A 234 24.00 -6.42 -0.46
C LYS A 234 23.51 -5.11 0.15
N PHE A 235 22.19 -4.95 0.26
CA PHE A 235 21.55 -3.77 0.81
C PHE A 235 20.55 -4.14 1.88
N THR A 236 20.49 -3.35 2.92
CA THR A 236 19.37 -3.31 3.87
C THR A 236 18.20 -2.50 3.25
N PRO A 237 16.97 -2.65 3.73
CA PRO A 237 15.84 -1.81 3.28
C PRO A 237 16.11 -0.30 3.41
N THR A 238 16.84 0.12 4.44
CA THR A 238 17.20 1.52 4.66
C THR A 238 18.17 2.02 3.61
N GLU A 239 19.26 1.26 3.33
CA GLU A 239 20.20 1.58 2.28
C GLU A 239 19.54 1.61 0.90
N ALA A 240 18.64 0.66 0.62
CA ALA A 240 17.86 0.65 -0.61
C ALA A 240 17.01 1.92 -0.77
N GLY A 241 16.40 2.41 0.32
CA GLY A 241 15.67 3.68 0.33
C GLY A 241 16.56 4.88 0.00
N VAL A 242 17.75 4.97 0.62
CA VAL A 242 18.73 6.03 0.34
C VAL A 242 19.17 6.00 -1.13
N ILE A 243 19.50 4.81 -1.63
CA ILE A 243 19.91 4.63 -3.04
C ILE A 243 18.77 5.06 -3.97
N ALA A 244 17.52 4.68 -3.66
CA ALA A 244 16.35 5.08 -4.44
C ALA A 244 16.20 6.61 -4.50
N ALA A 245 16.34 7.30 -3.36
CA ALA A 245 16.21 8.74 -3.29
C ALA A 245 17.33 9.46 -4.08
N VAL A 246 18.57 9.03 -3.91
CA VAL A 246 19.72 9.60 -4.64
C VAL A 246 19.60 9.32 -6.14
N TYR A 247 19.24 8.09 -6.52
CA TYR A 247 19.01 7.74 -7.92
C TYR A 247 17.92 8.60 -8.57
N ALA A 248 16.75 8.71 -7.91
CA ALA A 248 15.63 9.50 -8.41
C ALA A 248 16.01 10.99 -8.57
N LEU A 249 16.77 11.53 -7.61
CA LEU A 249 17.30 12.89 -7.66
C LEU A 249 18.23 13.09 -8.87
N VAL A 250 19.21 12.21 -9.03
CA VAL A 250 20.20 12.29 -10.13
C VAL A 250 19.50 12.16 -11.49
N ILE A 251 18.64 11.17 -11.66
CA ILE A 251 17.91 10.97 -12.92
C ILE A 251 17.00 12.16 -13.23
N GLY A 252 16.27 12.66 -12.23
CA GLY A 252 15.37 13.80 -12.40
C GLY A 252 16.08 15.09 -12.78
N LEU A 253 17.24 15.38 -12.16
CA LEU A 253 18.01 16.61 -12.39
C LEU A 253 18.84 16.54 -13.67
N PHE A 254 19.58 15.46 -13.89
CA PHE A 254 20.64 15.41 -14.91
C PHE A 254 20.23 14.68 -16.19
N VAL A 255 19.47 13.60 -16.08
CA VAL A 255 19.06 12.78 -17.23
C VAL A 255 17.77 13.33 -17.85
N TYR A 256 16.72 13.43 -17.06
CA TYR A 256 15.41 13.90 -17.54
C TYR A 256 15.27 15.42 -17.52
N LYS A 257 16.01 16.09 -16.65
CA LYS A 257 16.03 17.57 -16.53
C LYS A 257 14.65 18.20 -16.28
N GLU A 258 13.70 17.41 -15.77
CA GLU A 258 12.36 17.88 -15.41
C GLU A 258 12.31 18.34 -13.94
N LEU A 259 13.13 17.75 -13.07
CA LEU A 259 13.29 18.19 -11.68
C LEU A 259 14.19 19.42 -11.66
N LYS A 260 13.64 20.57 -11.25
CA LYS A 260 14.42 21.81 -11.10
C LYS A 260 14.92 21.96 -9.68
N ILE A 261 16.07 22.62 -9.49
CA ILE A 261 16.63 22.89 -8.16
C ILE A 261 15.64 23.69 -7.29
N SER A 262 14.87 24.61 -7.89
CA SER A 262 13.81 25.35 -7.19
C SER A 262 12.69 24.48 -6.63
N MET A 263 12.47 23.28 -7.18
CA MET A 263 11.44 22.32 -6.73
C MET A 263 11.95 21.41 -5.61
N LEU A 264 13.26 21.34 -5.37
CA LEU A 264 13.84 20.42 -4.37
C LEU A 264 13.32 20.74 -2.97
N MET A 265 13.24 22.00 -2.59
CA MET A 265 12.71 22.38 -1.27
C MET A 265 11.26 21.93 -1.09
N GLU A 266 10.43 22.04 -2.12
CA GLU A 266 9.06 21.57 -2.07
C GLU A 266 8.98 20.04 -1.94
N CYS A 267 9.83 19.29 -2.67
CA CYS A 267 9.92 17.84 -2.54
C CYS A 267 10.35 17.42 -1.12
N LEU A 268 11.38 18.09 -0.58
CA LEU A 268 11.88 17.80 0.78
C LEU A 268 10.83 18.11 1.84
N VAL A 269 10.14 19.25 1.74
CA VAL A 269 9.07 19.63 2.67
C VAL A 269 7.89 18.64 2.57
N SER A 270 7.49 18.23 1.35
CA SER A 270 6.43 17.24 1.15
C SER A 270 6.80 15.89 1.75
N ALA A 271 8.03 15.43 1.47
CA ALA A 271 8.54 14.18 2.03
C ALA A 271 8.65 14.24 3.57
N ALA A 272 9.15 15.35 4.12
CA ALA A 272 9.26 15.54 5.57
C ALA A 272 7.89 15.54 6.25
N LYS A 273 6.89 16.21 5.69
CA LYS A 273 5.51 16.20 6.22
C LYS A 273 4.92 14.80 6.24
N SER A 274 5.01 14.08 5.13
CA SER A 274 4.47 12.72 5.03
C SER A 274 5.20 11.75 5.96
N SER A 275 6.53 11.84 6.03
CA SER A 275 7.35 11.01 6.92
C SER A 275 7.06 11.28 8.38
N SER A 276 6.93 12.56 8.77
CA SER A 276 6.65 12.95 10.16
C SER A 276 5.33 12.40 10.66
N VAL A 277 4.29 12.40 9.80
CA VAL A 277 2.99 11.81 10.15
C VAL A 277 3.12 10.31 10.42
N ILE A 278 3.83 9.59 9.56
CA ILE A 278 4.01 8.13 9.70
C ILE A 278 4.88 7.81 10.92
N MET A 279 5.98 8.53 11.12
CA MET A 279 6.87 8.31 12.26
C MET A 279 6.19 8.63 13.59
N PHE A 280 5.41 9.72 13.66
CA PHE A 280 4.64 10.07 14.85
C PHE A 280 3.52 9.07 15.12
N LEU A 281 2.88 8.54 14.06
CA LEU A 281 1.90 7.47 14.19
C LEU A 281 2.53 6.20 14.78
N ALA A 282 3.74 5.83 14.34
CA ALA A 282 4.49 4.70 14.88
C ALA A 282 4.83 4.91 16.38
N ALA A 283 5.29 6.11 16.72
CA ALA A 283 5.56 6.50 18.10
C ALA A 283 4.31 6.36 19.00
N ALA A 284 3.19 6.93 18.56
CA ALA A 284 1.92 6.85 19.29
C ALA A 284 1.38 5.42 19.41
N ALA A 285 1.51 4.64 18.32
CA ALA A 285 1.09 3.25 18.30
C ALA A 285 1.91 2.36 19.24
N MET A 286 3.19 2.65 19.45
CA MET A 286 4.01 1.91 20.41
C MET A 286 3.50 2.10 21.84
N VAL A 287 3.11 3.32 22.23
CA VAL A 287 2.48 3.58 23.55
C VAL A 287 1.21 2.75 23.71
N SER A 288 0.32 2.79 22.71
CA SER A 288 -0.93 2.01 22.74
C SER A 288 -0.67 0.50 22.74
N SER A 289 0.28 0.02 21.95
CA SER A 289 0.65 -1.40 21.86
C SER A 289 1.20 -1.92 23.21
N TRP A 290 2.08 -1.13 23.83
CA TRP A 290 2.60 -1.44 25.16
C TRP A 290 1.46 -1.54 26.19
N MET A 291 0.56 -0.57 26.22
CA MET A 291 -0.60 -0.59 27.11
C MET A 291 -1.54 -1.77 26.85
N MET A 292 -1.79 -2.10 25.60
CA MET A 292 -2.57 -3.30 25.25
C MET A 292 -1.92 -4.58 25.79
N THR A 293 -0.59 -4.67 25.73
CA THR A 293 0.16 -5.81 26.25
C THR A 293 0.05 -5.88 27.79
N VAL A 294 0.25 -4.77 28.49
CA VAL A 294 0.09 -4.69 29.96
C VAL A 294 -1.34 -5.06 30.38
N ALA A 295 -2.33 -4.65 29.61
CA ALA A 295 -3.74 -4.94 29.84
C ALA A 295 -4.17 -6.35 29.37
N ASN A 296 -3.25 -7.19 28.91
CA ASN A 296 -3.49 -8.54 28.39
C ASN A 296 -4.53 -8.59 27.24
N VAL A 297 -4.69 -7.50 26.47
CA VAL A 297 -5.63 -7.44 25.35
C VAL A 297 -5.34 -8.52 24.28
N PRO A 298 -4.07 -8.78 23.88
CA PRO A 298 -3.76 -9.84 22.92
C PRO A 298 -4.23 -11.23 23.41
N SER A 299 -4.06 -11.54 24.69
CA SER A 299 -4.53 -12.82 25.27
C SER A 299 -6.06 -12.93 25.26
N ILE A 300 -6.77 -11.84 25.54
CA ILE A 300 -8.24 -11.81 25.45
C ILE A 300 -8.70 -12.08 24.03
N VAL A 301 -8.09 -11.42 23.03
CA VAL A 301 -8.43 -11.62 21.61
C VAL A 301 -8.07 -13.03 21.14
N THR A 302 -6.90 -13.54 21.55
CA THR A 302 -6.51 -14.93 21.25
C THR A 302 -7.50 -15.91 21.89
N GLY A 303 -7.99 -15.67 23.10
CA GLY A 303 -9.02 -16.47 23.75
C GLY A 303 -10.37 -16.47 22.99
N ILE A 304 -10.77 -15.33 22.45
CA ILE A 304 -11.98 -15.23 21.58
C ILE A 304 -11.78 -16.01 20.28
N LEU A 305 -10.57 -15.98 19.71
CA LEU A 305 -10.22 -16.67 18.48
C LEU A 305 -9.82 -18.14 18.70
N ALA A 306 -9.70 -18.60 19.96
CA ALA A 306 -9.24 -19.94 20.31
C ALA A 306 -9.98 -21.09 19.56
N PRO A 307 -11.32 -21.06 19.37
CA PRO A 307 -12.01 -22.10 18.62
C PRO A 307 -11.56 -22.27 17.17
N PHE A 308 -10.89 -21.24 16.60
CA PHE A 308 -10.45 -21.20 15.20
C PHE A 308 -8.95 -21.43 15.03
N ILE A 309 -8.17 -21.49 16.13
CA ILE A 309 -6.70 -21.66 16.09
C ILE A 309 -6.34 -23.02 15.47
N GLU A 310 -7.12 -24.07 15.73
CA GLU A 310 -6.92 -25.40 15.15
C GLU A 310 -7.26 -25.45 13.64
N HIS A 311 -7.93 -24.42 13.13
CA HIS A 311 -8.32 -24.30 11.72
C HIS A 311 -7.74 -23.01 11.11
N PRO A 312 -6.45 -22.96 10.71
CA PRO A 312 -5.75 -21.76 10.26
C PRO A 312 -6.48 -21.00 9.13
N THR A 313 -7.09 -21.73 8.21
CA THR A 313 -7.87 -21.13 7.11
C THR A 313 -9.11 -20.40 7.62
N ALA A 314 -9.86 -20.98 8.56
CA ALA A 314 -11.03 -20.35 9.15
C ALA A 314 -10.64 -19.10 9.96
N LEU A 315 -9.54 -19.18 10.72
CA LEU A 315 -8.96 -18.03 11.42
C LEU A 315 -8.63 -16.89 10.45
N MET A 316 -7.97 -17.19 9.32
CA MET A 316 -7.64 -16.21 8.30
C MET A 316 -8.89 -15.55 7.69
N PHE A 317 -9.98 -16.30 7.48
CA PHE A 317 -11.25 -15.70 7.00
C PHE A 317 -11.85 -14.75 8.00
N ILE A 318 -11.83 -15.07 9.30
CA ILE A 318 -12.34 -14.18 10.36
C ILE A 318 -11.50 -12.92 10.44
N ILE A 319 -10.18 -13.08 10.43
CA ILE A 319 -9.24 -11.93 10.42
C ILE A 319 -9.47 -11.09 9.17
N CYS A 320 -9.66 -11.72 8.00
CA CYS A 320 -9.98 -11.03 6.75
C CYS A 320 -11.21 -10.12 6.90
N LEU A 321 -12.29 -10.64 7.47
CA LEU A 321 -13.51 -9.88 7.70
C LEU A 321 -13.27 -8.68 8.63
N ILE A 322 -12.57 -8.90 9.74
CA ILE A 322 -12.25 -7.84 10.71
C ILE A 322 -11.40 -6.74 10.04
N VAL A 323 -10.34 -7.14 9.34
CA VAL A 323 -9.40 -6.21 8.70
C VAL A 323 -10.05 -5.44 7.55
N LEU A 324 -10.89 -6.09 6.74
CA LEU A 324 -11.66 -5.44 5.70
C LEU A 324 -12.60 -4.37 6.30
N LEU A 325 -13.32 -4.69 7.38
CA LEU A 325 -14.21 -3.75 8.05
C LEU A 325 -13.45 -2.53 8.59
N VAL A 326 -12.33 -2.75 9.28
CA VAL A 326 -11.48 -1.65 9.79
C VAL A 326 -10.90 -0.83 8.63
N GLY A 327 -10.42 -1.49 7.59
CA GLY A 327 -9.87 -0.86 6.38
C GLY A 327 -10.85 0.03 5.62
N THR A 328 -12.18 -0.16 5.78
CA THR A 328 -13.16 0.77 5.19
C THR A 328 -13.07 2.18 5.76
N SER A 329 -12.60 2.33 6.99
CA SER A 329 -12.61 3.58 7.75
C SER A 329 -11.21 4.15 7.99
N MET A 330 -10.17 3.30 7.98
CA MET A 330 -8.80 3.66 8.30
C MET A 330 -7.85 3.37 7.14
N ASP A 331 -6.79 4.19 7.01
CA ASP A 331 -5.72 3.92 6.05
C ASP A 331 -4.86 2.72 6.48
N VAL A 332 -4.01 2.23 5.57
CA VAL A 332 -3.18 1.03 5.75
C VAL A 332 -2.26 1.14 6.97
N THR A 333 -1.57 2.27 7.12
CA THR A 333 -0.59 2.47 8.19
C THR A 333 -1.20 2.38 9.59
N PRO A 334 -2.26 3.14 9.95
CA PRO A 334 -2.89 2.98 11.27
C PRO A 334 -3.49 1.58 11.48
N THR A 335 -4.05 0.97 10.45
CA THR A 335 -4.60 -0.39 10.56
C THR A 335 -3.51 -1.40 10.92
N ILE A 336 -2.34 -1.35 10.28
CA ILE A 336 -1.19 -2.18 10.63
C ILE A 336 -0.78 -1.94 12.08
N MET A 337 -0.62 -0.68 12.47
CA MET A 337 -0.13 -0.32 13.80
C MET A 337 -1.05 -0.77 14.95
N ILE A 338 -2.37 -0.75 14.72
CA ILE A 338 -3.37 -1.12 15.74
C ILE A 338 -3.59 -2.64 15.76
N LEU A 339 -3.81 -3.25 14.59
CA LEU A 339 -4.25 -4.64 14.54
C LEU A 339 -3.12 -5.65 14.60
N THR A 340 -1.91 -5.32 14.15
CA THR A 340 -0.79 -6.27 14.17
C THR A 340 -0.49 -6.78 15.58
N PRO A 341 -0.27 -5.94 16.63
CA PRO A 341 0.04 -6.44 17.97
C PRO A 341 -1.12 -7.22 18.58
N VAL A 342 -2.35 -6.96 18.18
CA VAL A 342 -3.55 -7.64 18.68
C VAL A 342 -3.75 -9.01 18.04
N LEU A 343 -3.56 -9.12 16.73
CA LEU A 343 -3.83 -10.34 15.96
C LEU A 343 -2.65 -11.30 15.89
N LEU A 344 -1.42 -10.77 15.94
CA LEU A 344 -0.19 -11.53 15.74
C LEU A 344 -0.03 -12.73 16.70
N PRO A 345 -0.38 -12.65 18.01
CA PRO A 345 -0.32 -13.79 18.90
C PRO A 345 -1.21 -14.94 18.46
N ALA A 346 -2.45 -14.67 18.02
CA ALA A 346 -3.37 -15.71 17.51
C ALA A 346 -2.84 -16.33 16.21
N VAL A 347 -2.29 -15.52 15.31
CA VAL A 347 -1.66 -15.98 14.05
C VAL A 347 -0.48 -16.92 14.32
N LYS A 348 0.39 -16.56 15.27
CA LYS A 348 1.53 -17.38 15.69
C LYS A 348 1.06 -18.68 16.36
N ALA A 349 0.05 -18.62 17.22
CA ALA A 349 -0.52 -19.79 17.87
C ALA A 349 -1.13 -20.78 16.88
N ALA A 350 -1.71 -20.30 15.77
CA ALA A 350 -2.22 -21.13 14.69
C ALA A 350 -1.13 -21.68 13.74
N GLY A 351 0.16 -21.37 13.98
CA GLY A 351 1.26 -21.83 13.14
C GLY A 351 1.32 -21.17 11.75
N ILE A 352 0.66 -20.03 11.55
CA ILE A 352 0.65 -19.32 10.27
C ILE A 352 1.97 -18.57 10.11
N ASP A 353 2.62 -18.67 8.92
CA ASP A 353 3.83 -17.89 8.61
C ASP A 353 3.53 -16.41 8.69
N VAL A 354 4.29 -15.68 9.52
CA VAL A 354 4.03 -14.27 9.81
C VAL A 354 4.28 -13.37 8.59
N ALA A 355 5.19 -13.75 7.70
CA ALA A 355 5.43 -12.98 6.48
C ALA A 355 4.29 -13.18 5.46
N TYR A 356 3.81 -14.41 5.30
CA TYR A 356 2.59 -14.69 4.52
C TYR A 356 1.41 -13.89 5.08
N PHE A 357 1.19 -13.97 6.39
CA PHE A 357 0.13 -13.20 7.06
C PHE A 357 0.27 -11.70 6.76
N GLY A 358 1.47 -11.13 6.87
CA GLY A 358 1.70 -9.71 6.64
C GLY A 358 1.33 -9.25 5.22
N VAL A 359 1.70 -10.03 4.20
CA VAL A 359 1.35 -9.73 2.81
C VAL A 359 -0.16 -9.76 2.60
N VAL A 360 -0.82 -10.81 3.09
CA VAL A 360 -2.27 -10.98 2.96
C VAL A 360 -3.02 -9.94 3.80
N PHE A 361 -2.52 -9.62 4.99
CA PHE A 361 -3.08 -8.58 5.87
C PHE A 361 -3.06 -7.19 5.20
N ILE A 362 -1.96 -6.82 4.56
CA ILE A 362 -1.87 -5.57 3.80
C ILE A 362 -2.89 -5.59 2.66
N LEU A 363 -3.01 -6.69 1.93
CA LEU A 363 -4.00 -6.83 0.85
C LEU A 363 -5.43 -6.68 1.38
N MET A 364 -5.78 -7.34 2.50
CA MET A 364 -7.09 -7.18 3.16
C MET A 364 -7.39 -5.71 3.48
N THR A 365 -6.41 -5.03 4.06
CA THR A 365 -6.55 -3.61 4.45
C THR A 365 -6.77 -2.72 3.23
N VAL A 366 -6.02 -2.93 2.16
CA VAL A 366 -6.10 -2.09 0.95
C VAL A 366 -7.43 -2.30 0.21
N LEU A 367 -7.95 -3.53 0.20
CA LEU A 367 -9.30 -3.81 -0.31
C LEU A 367 -10.37 -3.09 0.51
N GLY A 368 -10.17 -2.95 1.82
CA GLY A 368 -11.01 -2.11 2.67
C GLY A 368 -11.09 -0.67 2.17
N LEU A 369 -9.98 -0.09 1.70
CA LEU A 369 -9.96 1.29 1.16
C LEU A 369 -10.80 1.48 -0.11
N LEU A 370 -11.16 0.38 -0.81
CA LEU A 370 -12.06 0.38 -1.95
C LEU A 370 -13.52 0.06 -1.57
N THR A 371 -13.77 -0.24 -0.29
CA THR A 371 -15.07 -0.72 0.15
C THR A 371 -15.86 0.42 0.80
N PRO A 372 -17.14 0.68 0.39
CA PRO A 372 -18.01 1.59 1.10
C PRO A 372 -18.19 1.17 2.58
N PRO A 373 -18.48 2.07 3.54
CA PRO A 373 -19.07 3.40 3.33
C PRO A 373 -18.08 4.53 3.14
N VAL A 374 -16.83 4.45 3.64
CA VAL A 374 -15.87 5.57 3.53
C VAL A 374 -14.97 5.40 2.32
N GLY A 375 -14.14 4.33 2.29
CA GLY A 375 -13.22 4.02 1.22
C GLY A 375 -12.35 5.20 0.79
N THR A 376 -11.25 5.46 1.49
CA THR A 376 -10.42 6.66 1.23
C THR A 376 -9.93 6.75 -0.21
N VAL A 377 -9.60 5.61 -0.84
CA VAL A 377 -9.22 5.54 -2.25
C VAL A 377 -10.39 5.92 -3.16
N LEU A 378 -11.63 5.52 -2.81
CA LEU A 378 -12.84 5.89 -3.58
C LEU A 378 -13.05 7.40 -3.59
N ASN A 379 -12.89 8.06 -2.43
CA ASN A 379 -13.03 9.51 -2.31
C ASN A 379 -12.03 10.24 -3.22
N VAL A 380 -10.77 9.82 -3.19
CA VAL A 380 -9.71 10.41 -4.03
C VAL A 380 -9.96 10.14 -5.51
N ALA A 381 -10.39 8.94 -5.86
CA ALA A 381 -10.75 8.58 -7.23
C ALA A 381 -11.94 9.41 -7.75
N CYS A 382 -12.96 9.66 -6.91
CA CYS A 382 -14.06 10.57 -7.25
C CYS A 382 -13.57 11.97 -7.62
N GLY A 383 -12.62 12.52 -6.84
CA GLY A 383 -12.00 13.81 -7.13
C GLY A 383 -11.23 13.81 -8.44
N ALA A 384 -10.36 12.81 -8.67
CA ALA A 384 -9.57 12.68 -9.89
C ALA A 384 -10.45 12.44 -11.13
N GLY A 385 -11.48 11.58 -10.99
CA GLY A 385 -12.42 11.24 -12.05
C GLY A 385 -13.51 12.29 -12.29
N LYS A 386 -13.70 13.22 -11.37
CA LYS A 386 -14.81 14.19 -11.36
C LYS A 386 -16.17 13.49 -11.50
N ILE A 387 -16.38 12.44 -10.71
CA ILE A 387 -17.63 11.69 -10.61
C ILE A 387 -18.09 11.67 -9.15
N ASN A 388 -19.40 11.48 -8.93
CA ASN A 388 -19.93 11.33 -7.58
C ASN A 388 -19.70 9.91 -7.03
N MET A 389 -19.82 9.76 -5.70
CA MET A 389 -19.60 8.50 -4.99
C MET A 389 -20.53 7.38 -5.47
N GLU A 390 -21.79 7.69 -5.77
CA GLU A 390 -22.75 6.69 -6.24
C GLU A 390 -22.31 6.04 -7.56
N ARG A 391 -21.85 6.84 -8.52
CA ARG A 391 -21.31 6.36 -9.80
C ARG A 391 -20.02 5.59 -9.60
N MET A 392 -19.17 6.06 -8.67
CA MET A 392 -17.93 5.40 -8.31
C MET A 392 -18.20 4.00 -7.74
N VAL A 393 -19.11 3.89 -6.77
CA VAL A 393 -19.48 2.60 -6.15
C VAL A 393 -20.03 1.63 -7.20
N LYS A 394 -20.89 2.10 -8.14
CA LYS A 394 -21.37 1.25 -9.23
C LYS A 394 -20.26 0.77 -10.16
N SER A 395 -19.25 1.61 -10.41
CA SER A 395 -18.17 1.29 -11.35
C SER A 395 -17.08 0.40 -10.75
N ILE A 396 -16.86 0.45 -9.41
CA ILE A 396 -15.79 -0.29 -8.75
C ILE A 396 -16.13 -1.78 -8.56
N TRP A 397 -17.41 -2.14 -8.42
CA TRP A 397 -17.84 -3.49 -8.07
C TRP A 397 -17.20 -4.62 -8.90
N PRO A 398 -17.14 -4.56 -10.25
CA PRO A 398 -16.53 -5.63 -11.02
C PRO A 398 -15.05 -5.82 -10.69
N PHE A 399 -14.33 -4.72 -10.48
CA PHE A 399 -12.90 -4.74 -10.13
C PHE A 399 -12.68 -5.26 -8.73
N LEU A 400 -13.43 -4.73 -7.75
CA LEU A 400 -13.38 -5.16 -6.36
C LEU A 400 -13.69 -6.66 -6.21
N LEU A 401 -14.68 -7.18 -6.92
CA LEU A 401 -15.00 -8.60 -6.90
C LEU A 401 -13.85 -9.46 -7.44
N ALA A 402 -13.19 -9.04 -8.54
CA ALA A 402 -12.04 -9.75 -9.06
C ALA A 402 -10.88 -9.78 -8.05
N GLU A 403 -10.63 -8.70 -7.36
CA GLU A 403 -9.58 -8.58 -6.35
C GLU A 403 -9.90 -9.39 -5.08
N VAL A 404 -11.16 -9.38 -4.64
CA VAL A 404 -11.62 -10.22 -3.52
C VAL A 404 -11.46 -11.70 -3.86
N VAL A 405 -11.76 -12.13 -5.09
CA VAL A 405 -11.53 -13.51 -5.51
C VAL A 405 -10.05 -13.89 -5.38
N ILE A 406 -9.14 -13.02 -5.82
CA ILE A 406 -7.69 -13.26 -5.67
C ILE A 406 -7.29 -13.32 -4.19
N LEU A 407 -7.82 -12.42 -3.34
CA LEU A 407 -7.60 -12.48 -1.89
C LEU A 407 -8.05 -13.83 -1.31
N LEU A 408 -9.28 -14.26 -1.64
CA LEU A 408 -9.84 -15.53 -1.15
C LEU A 408 -9.02 -16.73 -1.61
N LEU A 409 -8.54 -16.72 -2.86
CA LEU A 409 -7.64 -17.77 -3.37
C LEU A 409 -6.32 -17.81 -2.58
N MET A 410 -5.75 -16.66 -2.20
CA MET A 410 -4.53 -16.62 -1.39
C MET A 410 -4.75 -17.07 0.06
N VAL A 411 -5.95 -16.85 0.61
CA VAL A 411 -6.32 -17.36 1.95
C VAL A 411 -6.55 -18.86 1.91
N LEU A 412 -7.21 -19.39 0.87
CA LEU A 412 -7.46 -20.83 0.70
C LEU A 412 -6.18 -21.60 0.35
N PHE A 413 -5.31 -21.00 -0.43
CA PHE A 413 -4.07 -21.60 -0.93
C PHE A 413 -2.86 -20.75 -0.56
N PRO A 414 -2.36 -20.82 0.69
CA PRO A 414 -1.20 -20.02 1.14
C PRO A 414 0.04 -20.20 0.26
N VAL A 415 0.14 -21.34 -0.42
CA VAL A 415 1.23 -21.68 -1.35
C VAL A 415 1.36 -20.65 -2.50
N LEU A 416 0.27 -19.98 -2.89
CA LEU A 416 0.29 -18.92 -3.91
C LEU A 416 1.15 -17.72 -3.51
N VAL A 417 1.32 -17.50 -2.22
CA VAL A 417 2.18 -16.43 -1.68
C VAL A 417 3.52 -17.01 -1.22
N THR A 418 3.50 -18.13 -0.48
CA THR A 418 4.70 -18.68 0.17
C THR A 418 5.68 -19.31 -0.82
N ALA A 419 5.20 -20.01 -1.87
CA ALA A 419 6.09 -20.64 -2.84
C ALA A 419 6.87 -19.60 -3.67
N PRO A 420 6.22 -18.55 -4.28
CA PRO A 420 6.96 -17.49 -4.93
C PRO A 420 7.87 -16.70 -3.98
N MET A 421 7.41 -16.43 -2.75
CA MET A 421 8.22 -15.76 -1.74
C MET A 421 9.52 -16.51 -1.48
N ASN A 422 9.45 -17.82 -1.26
CA ASN A 422 10.62 -18.66 -1.03
C ASN A 422 11.51 -18.77 -2.29
N PHE A 423 10.92 -18.87 -3.47
CA PHE A 423 11.66 -18.87 -4.74
C PHE A 423 12.46 -17.57 -4.95
N PHE A 424 11.89 -16.42 -4.62
CA PHE A 424 12.58 -15.13 -4.73
C PHE A 424 13.61 -14.90 -3.63
N LEU A 425 13.54 -15.62 -2.51
CA LEU A 425 14.56 -15.55 -1.45
C LEU A 425 15.79 -16.40 -1.76
N GLY A 426 15.63 -17.48 -2.51
CA GLY A 426 16.70 -18.42 -2.91
C GLY A 426 16.65 -19.69 -2.11
#